data_4016c1e655bbd6ec8917b75bc1f859ff
#
_entry.id   4016c1e655bbd6ec8917b75bc1f859ff
#
_cell.length_a   1.000
_cell.length_b   1.000
_cell.length_c   1.000
_cell.angle_alpha   90.00
_cell.angle_beta   90.00
_cell.angle_gamma   90.00
#
_symmetry.space_group_name_H-M   'P 1'
#
loop_
_entity.id
_entity.type
_entity.pdbx_description
1 polymer ?
#
loop_
_entity_poly.entity_id
_entity_poly.type
_entity_poly.pdbx_seq_one_letter_code
_entity_poly.pdbx_strand_id
1 'polypeptide(L)'
;MSTLNEIQFQIINSLVFAEPFDTLAEEVDATEPVIAAELKTLIDKRFVQVLEDVEGSLRKSFYYDSDNMRAFQYQATSRGLDGLNK
;
A
#
# COMPACT_ATOMS: atom_id res chain seq x y z
N MET A 1 -11.94 8.87 -15.90
CA MET A 1 -10.75 9.57 -15.38
C MET A 1 -10.22 8.83 -14.19
N SER A 2 -8.90 8.59 -14.15
CA SER A 2 -8.29 7.89 -13.03
C SER A 2 -8.26 8.79 -11.80
N THR A 3 -8.56 8.22 -10.62
CA THR A 3 -8.44 8.92 -9.35
C THR A 3 -7.05 8.76 -8.74
N LEU A 4 -6.17 8.00 -9.40
CA LEU A 4 -4.82 7.73 -8.93
C LEU A 4 -3.81 8.60 -9.66
N ASN A 5 -2.86 9.18 -8.92
CA ASN A 5 -1.71 9.82 -9.55
C ASN A 5 -0.69 8.74 -9.92
N GLU A 6 0.40 9.15 -10.57
CA GLU A 6 1.43 8.22 -11.06
C GLU A 6 2.02 7.36 -9.96
N ILE A 7 2.35 7.97 -8.81
CA ILE A 7 2.97 7.25 -7.69
C ILE A 7 1.95 6.28 -7.08
N GLN A 8 0.71 6.72 -6.90
CA GLN A 8 -0.35 5.87 -6.36
C GLN A 8 -0.61 4.69 -7.28
N PHE A 9 -0.61 4.91 -8.59
CA PHE A 9 -0.79 3.85 -9.56
C PHE A 9 0.32 2.79 -9.41
N GLN A 10 1.58 3.23 -9.29
CA GLN A 10 2.69 2.30 -9.09
C GLN A 10 2.56 1.52 -7.80
N ILE A 11 2.14 2.17 -6.72
CA ILE A 11 1.95 1.52 -5.42
C ILE A 11 0.88 0.44 -5.54
N ILE A 12 -0.29 0.76 -6.08
CA ILE A 12 -1.38 -0.21 -6.23
C ILE A 12 -0.94 -1.38 -7.10
N ASN A 13 -0.25 -1.09 -8.19
CA ASN A 13 0.21 -2.13 -9.10
C ASN A 13 1.21 -3.08 -8.42
N SER A 14 2.01 -2.57 -7.49
CA SER A 14 2.98 -3.38 -6.74
C SER A 14 2.31 -4.19 -5.64
N LEU A 15 1.08 -3.84 -5.24
CA LEU A 15 0.38 -4.45 -4.11
C LEU A 15 -0.77 -5.37 -4.54
N VAL A 16 -0.72 -5.92 -5.74
CA VAL A 16 -1.68 -6.93 -6.17
C VAL A 16 -1.67 -8.11 -5.18
N PHE A 17 -0.48 -8.45 -4.70
CA PHE A 17 -0.30 -9.40 -3.60
C PHE A 17 0.19 -8.64 -2.37
N ALA A 18 0.05 -9.26 -1.19
CA ALA A 18 0.54 -8.68 0.05
C ALA A 18 2.06 -8.55 0.00
N GLU A 19 2.57 -7.35 0.25
CA GLU A 19 3.99 -7.05 0.17
C GLU A 19 4.41 -6.12 1.32
N PRO A 20 5.66 -6.23 1.80
CA PRO A 20 6.19 -5.30 2.80
C PRO A 20 6.51 -3.96 2.17
N PHE A 21 6.74 -2.96 3.01
CA PHE A 21 7.10 -1.62 2.55
C PHE A 21 8.37 -1.64 1.69
N ASP A 22 9.32 -2.51 2.00
CA ASP A 22 10.59 -2.59 1.25
C ASP A 22 10.36 -2.89 -0.23
N THR A 23 9.34 -3.68 -0.56
CA THR A 23 8.99 -3.94 -1.96
C THR A 23 8.60 -2.65 -2.67
N LEU A 24 7.82 -1.79 -2.00
CA LEU A 24 7.45 -0.50 -2.57
C LEU A 24 8.66 0.40 -2.75
N ALA A 25 9.57 0.39 -1.78
CA ALA A 25 10.78 1.20 -1.87
C ALA A 25 11.65 0.80 -3.06
N GLU A 26 11.63 -0.47 -3.43
CA GLU A 26 12.40 -0.97 -4.58
C GLU A 26 11.69 -0.77 -5.91
N GLU A 27 10.37 -0.92 -5.95
CA GLU A 27 9.62 -0.97 -7.19
C GLU A 27 9.02 0.37 -7.61
N VAL A 28 8.71 1.23 -6.65
CA VAL A 28 8.08 2.52 -6.94
C VAL A 28 9.15 3.57 -7.18
N ASP A 29 9.01 4.30 -8.28
CA ASP A 29 9.98 5.31 -8.69
C ASP A 29 9.75 6.63 -7.94
N ALA A 30 10.08 6.62 -6.66
CA ALA A 30 9.93 7.78 -5.78
C ALA A 30 10.77 7.56 -4.52
N THR A 31 11.01 8.64 -3.77
CA THR A 31 11.71 8.52 -2.48
C THR A 31 10.81 7.86 -1.44
N GLU A 32 11.42 7.28 -0.41
CA GLU A 32 10.64 6.61 0.64
C GLU A 32 9.65 7.53 1.34
N PRO A 33 10.01 8.79 1.69
CA PRO A 33 9.03 9.70 2.29
C PRO A 33 7.81 9.95 1.39
N VAL A 34 8.02 10.05 0.09
CA VAL A 34 6.93 10.25 -0.88
C VAL A 34 6.06 8.99 -0.93
N ILE A 35 6.68 7.82 -1.02
CA ILE A 35 5.96 6.55 -1.04
C ILE A 35 5.13 6.40 0.23
N ALA A 36 5.71 6.69 1.39
CA ALA A 36 4.99 6.59 2.66
C ALA A 36 3.79 7.53 2.71
N ALA A 37 3.95 8.77 2.25
CA ALA A 37 2.87 9.74 2.23
C ALA A 37 1.72 9.30 1.33
N GLU A 38 2.04 8.81 0.13
CA GLU A 38 1.02 8.34 -0.81
C GLU A 38 0.36 7.06 -0.32
N LEU A 39 1.13 6.18 0.31
CA LEU A 39 0.58 4.94 0.87
C LEU A 39 -0.44 5.25 1.96
N LYS A 40 -0.15 6.22 2.84
CA LYS A 40 -1.10 6.66 3.87
C LYS A 40 -2.40 7.15 3.26
N THR A 41 -2.31 7.95 2.20
CA THR A 41 -3.48 8.45 1.49
C THR A 41 -4.31 7.30 0.94
N LEU A 42 -3.66 6.30 0.36
CA LEU A 42 -4.36 5.14 -0.20
C LEU A 42 -5.02 4.29 0.89
N ILE A 43 -4.38 4.17 2.05
CA ILE A 43 -4.97 3.46 3.19
C ILE A 43 -6.21 4.21 3.66
N ASP A 44 -6.14 5.54 3.79
CA ASP A 44 -7.26 6.36 4.23
C ASP A 44 -8.44 6.27 3.27
N LYS A 45 -8.17 6.14 1.99
CA LYS A 45 -9.22 5.99 0.96
C LYS A 45 -9.71 4.57 0.80
N ARG A 46 -9.13 3.64 1.57
CA ARG A 46 -9.45 2.22 1.52
C ARG A 46 -9.11 1.55 0.20
N PHE A 47 -8.14 2.10 -0.50
CA PHE A 47 -7.58 1.50 -1.72
C PHE A 47 -6.51 0.47 -1.37
N VAL A 48 -5.95 0.56 -0.17
CA VAL A 48 -4.94 -0.36 0.36
C VAL A 48 -5.36 -0.77 1.76
N GLN A 49 -5.23 -2.04 2.06
CA GLN A 49 -5.42 -2.55 3.42
C GLN A 49 -4.07 -2.86 4.05
N VAL A 50 -4.02 -2.72 5.36
CA VAL A 50 -2.84 -3.00 6.16
C VAL A 50 -2.95 -4.41 6.73
N LEU A 51 -1.87 -5.17 6.65
CA LEU A 51 -1.81 -6.53 7.17
C LEU A 51 -0.65 -6.62 8.15
N GLU A 52 -0.84 -7.42 9.20
CA GLU A 52 0.23 -7.71 10.15
C GLU A 52 0.42 -9.21 10.26
N ASP A 53 1.65 -9.63 10.51
CA ASP A 53 1.98 -11.03 10.69
C ASP A 53 1.76 -11.39 12.16
N VAL A 54 0.77 -12.24 12.40
CA VAL A 54 0.47 -12.74 13.73
C VAL A 54 0.70 -14.24 13.71
N GLU A 55 1.78 -14.66 14.35
CA GLU A 55 2.15 -16.08 14.46
C GLU A 55 2.19 -16.79 13.10
N GLY A 56 2.79 -16.12 12.11
CA GLY A 56 2.96 -16.71 10.78
C GLY A 56 1.77 -16.56 9.86
N SER A 57 0.69 -15.93 10.32
CA SER A 57 -0.49 -15.67 9.49
C SER A 57 -0.66 -14.18 9.28
N LEU A 58 -0.90 -13.78 8.04
CA LEU A 58 -1.22 -12.37 7.74
C LEU A 58 -2.67 -12.12 8.09
N ARG A 59 -2.92 -11.08 8.88
CA ARG A 59 -4.26 -10.69 9.30
C ARG A 59 -4.45 -9.20 9.03
N LYS A 60 -5.68 -8.81 8.68
CA LYS A 60 -6.01 -7.41 8.48
C LYS A 60 -5.82 -6.66 9.79
N SER A 61 -5.08 -5.56 9.72
CA SER A 61 -4.89 -4.65 10.84
C SER A 61 -5.79 -3.44 10.67
N PHE A 62 -6.37 -2.96 11.76
CA PHE A 62 -7.21 -1.77 11.74
C PHE A 62 -6.43 -0.49 11.98
N TYR A 63 -5.13 -0.61 12.20
CA TYR A 63 -4.25 0.54 12.34
C TYR A 63 -2.86 0.20 11.78
N TYR A 64 -2.06 1.22 11.59
CA TYR A 64 -0.66 1.05 11.21
C TYR A 64 0.16 2.12 11.92
N ASP A 65 1.46 1.85 12.03
CA ASP A 65 2.39 2.80 12.66
C ASP A 65 3.05 3.62 11.54
N SER A 66 2.67 4.89 11.43
CA SER A 66 3.21 5.76 10.39
C SER A 66 4.70 6.06 10.58
N ASP A 67 5.23 5.83 11.78
CA ASP A 67 6.65 5.99 12.05
C ASP A 67 7.43 4.70 11.82
N ASN A 68 6.74 3.60 11.58
CA ASN A 68 7.36 2.30 11.34
C ASN A 68 6.55 1.51 10.32
N MET A 69 6.52 2.04 9.10
CA MET A 69 5.75 1.41 8.01
C MET A 69 6.27 0.01 7.66
N ARG A 70 7.54 -0.28 7.99
CA ARG A 70 8.14 -1.58 7.70
C ARG A 70 7.67 -2.69 8.65
N ALA A 71 6.94 -2.35 9.72
CA ALA A 71 6.39 -3.34 10.64
C ALA A 71 5.19 -4.09 10.06
N PHE A 72 4.65 -3.63 8.93
CA PHE A 72 3.41 -4.16 8.36
C PHE A 72 3.61 -4.55 6.91
N GLN A 73 2.65 -5.33 6.38
CA GLN A 73 2.54 -5.56 4.97
C GLN A 73 1.29 -4.85 4.45
N TYR A 74 1.19 -4.72 3.14
CA TYR A 74 0.13 -3.96 2.50
C TYR A 74 -0.37 -4.72 1.29
N GLN A 75 -1.65 -4.57 0.99
CA GLN A 75 -2.25 -5.21 -0.19
C GLN A 75 -3.36 -4.31 -0.74
N ALA A 76 -3.42 -4.19 -2.05
CA ALA A 76 -4.49 -3.44 -2.69
C ALA A 76 -5.84 -4.13 -2.42
N THR A 77 -6.85 -3.32 -2.14
CA THR A 77 -8.22 -3.81 -2.00
C THR A 77 -8.85 -3.92 -3.40
N SER A 78 -10.06 -4.51 -3.47
CA SER A 78 -10.81 -4.51 -4.73
C SER A 78 -11.00 -3.09 -5.25
N ARG A 79 -11.27 -2.15 -4.35
CA ARG A 79 -11.43 -0.74 -4.70
C ARG A 79 -10.15 -0.16 -5.30
N GLY A 80 -8.99 -0.50 -4.71
CA GLY A 80 -7.71 -0.05 -5.24
C GLY A 80 -7.42 -0.65 -6.60
N LEU A 81 -7.68 -1.94 -6.77
CA LEU A 81 -7.44 -2.61 -8.06
C LEU A 81 -8.35 -2.05 -9.16
N ASP A 82 -9.59 -1.68 -8.82
CA ASP A 82 -10.48 -1.05 -9.78
C ASP A 82 -9.91 0.27 -10.30
N GLY A 83 -9.12 0.97 -9.47
CA GLY A 83 -8.47 2.22 -9.87
C GLY A 83 -7.47 2.05 -11.01
N LEU A 84 -6.91 0.85 -11.19
CA LEU A 84 -5.96 0.58 -12.26
C LEU A 84 -6.64 0.55 -13.64
N ASN A 85 -7.93 0.34 -13.67
CA ASN A 85 -8.69 0.18 -14.91
C ASN A 85 -9.40 1.46 -15.35
N LYS A 86 -9.14 2.58 -14.70
CA LYS A 86 -9.84 3.84 -14.98
C LYS A 86 -8.92 4.95 -15.42
#